data_76345976b0cdd36bcba9b3f936788cbc
#
_entry.id   76345976b0cdd36bcba9b3f936788cbc
#
_cell.length_a   1.000
_cell.length_b   1.000
_cell.length_c   1.000
_cell.angle_alpha   90.00
_cell.angle_beta   90.00
_cell.angle_gamma   90.00
#
_symmetry.space_group_name_H-M   'P 1'
#
loop_
_entity.id
_entity.type
_entity.pdbx_description
1 polymer ?
#
loop_
_entity_poly.entity_id
_entity_poly.type
_entity_poly.pdbx_seq_one_letter_code
_entity_poly.pdbx_strand_id
1 'polypeptide(L)'
;ITHFWERDGEFGLPVWERYYEHREALNLGFGGDRTEWVNWRLQNGELDGIKPKVVQLMIGTNNSNGSDNTAEEIADGVKGIIDEIKKKSPSTKVLLLAVFPRNTGKDDAAKKIQKDKIDKVNSIISKLDDGGKSVKFLDIGSKFKDASGALPKELMPDQLHLSEKGYEIWANAVESVITSMLKGDQVKA
;
A
#
# COMPACT_ATOMS: atom_id res chain seq x y z
N ILE A 1 6.27 2.44 -5.51
CA ILE A 1 5.89 1.01 -5.62
C ILE A 1 4.57 0.92 -6.38
N THR A 2 3.47 1.52 -5.91
CA THR A 2 2.14 1.47 -6.57
C THR A 2 2.19 1.98 -8.02
N HIS A 3 2.95 3.04 -8.32
CA HIS A 3 3.16 3.55 -9.67
C HIS A 3 3.63 2.46 -10.67
N PHE A 4 4.41 1.50 -10.21
CA PHE A 4 5.04 0.50 -11.06
C PHE A 4 4.15 -0.70 -11.39
N TRP A 5 2.90 -0.72 -10.93
CA TRP A 5 1.91 -1.71 -11.39
C TRP A 5 1.70 -1.68 -12.91
N GLU A 6 1.73 -0.50 -13.51
CA GLU A 6 1.53 -0.32 -14.96
C GLU A 6 2.83 0.03 -15.69
N ARG A 7 3.99 -0.21 -15.04
CA ARG A 7 5.28 0.02 -15.68
C ARG A 7 5.72 -1.22 -16.44
N ASP A 8 6.08 -0.99 -17.70
CA ASP A 8 6.64 -2.01 -18.59
C ASP A 8 8.03 -2.50 -18.11
N GLY A 9 8.46 -3.65 -18.61
CA GLY A 9 9.72 -4.29 -18.26
C GLY A 9 9.60 -5.28 -17.11
N GLU A 10 10.52 -5.21 -16.12
CA GLU A 10 10.61 -6.17 -15.00
C GLU A 10 9.69 -5.83 -13.82
N PHE A 11 8.60 -5.07 -14.05
CA PHE A 11 7.69 -4.59 -13.02
C PHE A 11 6.31 -5.23 -13.09
N GLY A 12 5.26 -4.50 -12.72
CA GLY A 12 3.95 -5.06 -12.44
C GLY A 12 3.01 -5.20 -13.64
N LEU A 13 3.34 -4.67 -14.84
CA LEU A 13 2.40 -4.60 -15.95
C LEU A 13 1.78 -5.95 -16.32
N PRO A 14 2.52 -7.06 -16.49
CA PRO A 14 1.91 -8.36 -16.84
C PRO A 14 0.98 -8.89 -15.74
N VAL A 15 1.24 -8.52 -14.49
CA VAL A 15 0.39 -8.89 -13.34
C VAL A 15 -0.84 -7.98 -13.28
N TRP A 16 -0.69 -6.68 -13.55
CA TRP A 16 -1.79 -5.74 -13.64
C TRP A 16 -2.84 -6.17 -14.66
N GLU A 17 -2.41 -6.50 -15.88
CA GLU A 17 -3.27 -6.98 -16.97
C GLU A 17 -4.09 -8.21 -16.55
N ARG A 18 -3.46 -9.15 -15.82
CA ARG A 18 -4.15 -10.38 -15.36
C ARG A 18 -5.15 -10.14 -14.24
N TYR A 19 -4.83 -9.26 -13.28
CA TYR A 19 -5.61 -9.14 -12.04
C TYR A 19 -6.52 -7.91 -11.98
N TYR A 20 -6.17 -6.82 -12.66
CA TYR A 20 -6.81 -5.53 -12.45
C TYR A 20 -7.46 -4.93 -13.69
N GLU A 21 -6.94 -5.15 -14.89
CA GLU A 21 -7.46 -4.55 -16.12
C GLU A 21 -8.94 -4.88 -16.34
N HIS A 22 -9.31 -6.15 -16.22
CA HIS A 22 -10.71 -6.61 -16.38
C HIS A 22 -11.68 -6.07 -15.31
N ARG A 23 -11.16 -5.40 -14.28
CA ARG A 23 -11.93 -4.77 -13.19
C ARG A 23 -12.12 -3.28 -13.39
N GLU A 24 -11.68 -2.73 -14.50
CA GLU A 24 -11.66 -1.29 -14.77
C GLU A 24 -10.94 -0.51 -13.64
N ALA A 25 -9.86 -1.11 -13.12
CA ALA A 25 -9.09 -0.50 -12.06
C ALA A 25 -8.26 0.68 -12.60
N LEU A 26 -8.09 1.70 -11.76
CA LEU A 26 -7.23 2.85 -12.05
C LEU A 26 -6.04 2.84 -11.10
N ASN A 27 -4.85 3.02 -11.63
CA ASN A 27 -3.66 3.21 -10.83
C ASN A 27 -3.42 4.71 -10.61
N LEU A 28 -3.68 5.17 -9.39
CA LEU A 28 -3.46 6.56 -8.98
C LEU A 28 -2.17 6.73 -8.16
N GLY A 29 -1.26 5.77 -8.26
CA GLY A 29 0.06 5.84 -7.61
C GLY A 29 1.06 6.64 -8.43
N PHE A 30 1.82 7.52 -7.77
CA PHE A 30 2.92 8.25 -8.40
C PHE A 30 4.26 7.93 -7.72
N GLY A 31 5.32 7.88 -8.51
CA GLY A 31 6.66 7.63 -8.00
C GLY A 31 7.10 8.74 -7.03
N GLY A 32 7.62 8.34 -5.88
CA GLY A 32 8.07 9.29 -4.87
C GLY A 32 7.00 9.78 -3.90
N ASP A 33 5.74 9.44 -4.10
CA ASP A 33 4.64 9.93 -3.27
C ASP A 33 4.84 9.76 -1.78
N ARG A 34 4.41 10.78 -1.07
CA ARG A 34 4.27 10.87 0.39
C ARG A 34 2.80 11.05 0.76
N THR A 35 2.46 10.83 2.01
CA THR A 35 1.07 10.95 2.49
C THR A 35 0.47 12.32 2.24
N GLU A 36 1.25 13.39 2.44
CA GLU A 36 0.82 14.78 2.23
C GLU A 36 0.49 15.07 0.76
N TRP A 37 1.21 14.46 -0.20
CA TRP A 37 0.96 14.67 -1.62
C TRP A 37 -0.29 13.94 -2.09
N VAL A 38 -0.51 12.71 -1.62
CA VAL A 38 -1.75 11.98 -1.88
C VAL A 38 -2.95 12.72 -1.29
N ASN A 39 -2.85 13.20 -0.04
CA ASN A 39 -3.90 14.02 0.57
C ASN A 39 -4.22 15.27 -0.27
N TRP A 40 -3.18 15.97 -0.72
CA TRP A 40 -3.35 17.15 -1.56
C TRP A 40 -4.11 16.82 -2.87
N ARG A 41 -3.73 15.76 -3.57
CA ARG A 41 -4.41 15.37 -4.82
C ARG A 41 -5.86 14.97 -4.58
N LEU A 42 -6.15 14.21 -3.53
CA LEU A 42 -7.51 13.88 -3.16
C LEU A 42 -8.37 15.13 -2.92
N GLN A 43 -7.83 16.12 -2.23
CA GLN A 43 -8.50 17.40 -1.99
C GLN A 43 -8.69 18.23 -3.27
N ASN A 44 -7.81 18.02 -4.26
CA ASN A 44 -7.76 18.78 -5.51
C ASN A 44 -8.26 17.99 -6.73
N GLY A 45 -9.16 17.04 -6.54
CA GLY A 45 -9.96 16.47 -7.64
C GLY A 45 -9.56 15.06 -8.09
N GLU A 46 -8.60 14.39 -7.48
CA GLU A 46 -8.13 13.06 -7.92
C GLU A 46 -9.26 12.01 -7.98
N LEU A 47 -10.29 12.12 -7.16
CA LEU A 47 -11.47 11.25 -7.19
C LEU A 47 -12.72 11.91 -7.80
N ASP A 48 -12.60 13.09 -8.37
CA ASP A 48 -13.76 13.78 -8.92
C ASP A 48 -14.27 13.04 -10.17
N GLY A 49 -15.58 12.82 -10.21
CA GLY A 49 -16.22 12.10 -11.31
C GLY A 49 -16.14 10.57 -11.23
N ILE A 50 -15.41 10.00 -10.27
CA ILE A 50 -15.35 8.56 -10.07
C ILE A 50 -15.87 8.16 -8.68
N LYS A 51 -16.40 6.93 -8.59
CA LYS A 51 -16.90 6.35 -7.33
C LYS A 51 -16.41 4.91 -7.21
N PRO A 52 -15.16 4.70 -6.85
CA PRO A 52 -14.61 3.36 -6.74
C PRO A 52 -15.33 2.56 -5.63
N LYS A 53 -15.63 1.29 -5.87
CA LYS A 53 -16.16 0.41 -4.83
C LYS A 53 -15.12 0.11 -3.76
N VAL A 54 -13.86 -0.05 -4.20
CA VAL A 54 -12.71 -0.35 -3.34
C VAL A 54 -11.54 0.52 -3.74
N VAL A 55 -10.84 1.08 -2.75
CA VAL A 55 -9.52 1.69 -2.91
C VAL A 55 -8.51 0.80 -2.18
N GLN A 56 -7.52 0.30 -2.89
CA GLN A 56 -6.35 -0.34 -2.29
C GLN A 56 -5.29 0.72 -2.02
N LEU A 57 -4.95 0.91 -0.75
CA LEU A 57 -4.02 1.95 -0.31
C LEU A 57 -2.77 1.34 0.33
N MET A 58 -1.59 1.65 -0.23
CA MET A 58 -0.28 1.42 0.38
C MET A 58 0.57 2.66 0.20
N ILE A 59 0.87 3.37 1.30
CA ILE A 59 1.59 4.64 1.30
C ILE A 59 2.39 4.80 2.60
N GLY A 60 3.43 5.63 2.60
CA GLY A 60 4.24 5.94 3.78
C GLY A 60 5.70 5.51 3.67
N THR A 61 6.05 4.69 2.66
CA THR A 61 7.44 4.25 2.48
C THR A 61 8.41 5.43 2.26
N ASN A 62 8.01 6.45 1.49
CA ASN A 62 8.87 7.62 1.24
C ASN A 62 8.92 8.56 2.45
N ASN A 63 7.85 8.64 3.24
CA ASN A 63 7.86 9.37 4.51
C ASN A 63 8.80 8.72 5.54
N SER A 64 9.05 7.41 5.44
CA SER A 64 9.93 6.69 6.37
C SER A 64 11.43 6.98 6.16
N ASN A 65 11.80 7.72 5.11
CA ASN A 65 13.17 8.09 4.85
C ASN A 65 13.72 9.03 5.93
N GLY A 66 14.95 8.75 6.39
CA GLY A 66 15.67 9.62 7.31
C GLY A 66 14.85 10.03 8.54
N SER A 67 14.95 11.33 8.88
CA SER A 67 14.26 11.96 10.02
C SER A 67 13.07 12.84 9.61
N ASP A 68 12.64 12.80 8.35
CA ASP A 68 11.64 13.73 7.81
C ASP A 68 10.29 13.66 8.52
N ASN A 69 9.84 12.43 8.85
CA ASN A 69 8.60 12.21 9.56
C ASN A 69 8.76 11.16 10.68
N THR A 70 8.03 11.36 11.76
CA THR A 70 7.82 10.35 12.79
C THR A 70 6.83 9.27 12.32
N ALA A 71 6.77 8.16 13.02
CA ALA A 71 5.79 7.12 12.70
C ALA A 71 4.34 7.59 12.92
N GLU A 72 4.13 8.43 13.91
CA GLU A 72 2.84 9.06 14.22
C GLU A 72 2.38 9.97 13.09
N GLU A 73 3.24 10.87 12.61
CA GLU A 73 2.92 11.77 11.50
C GLU A 73 2.60 11.00 10.21
N ILE A 74 3.32 9.90 9.94
CA ILE A 74 3.01 9.03 8.79
C ILE A 74 1.64 8.40 8.96
N ALA A 75 1.34 7.88 10.14
CA ALA A 75 0.06 7.25 10.42
C ALA A 75 -1.10 8.25 10.37
N ASP A 76 -0.91 9.47 10.87
CA ASP A 76 -1.89 10.57 10.74
C ASP A 76 -2.13 10.94 9.28
N GLY A 77 -1.07 10.97 8.46
CA GLY A 77 -1.18 11.17 7.02
C GLY A 77 -1.99 10.08 6.32
N VAL A 78 -1.77 8.80 6.69
CA VAL A 78 -2.56 7.67 6.18
C VAL A 78 -4.03 7.79 6.59
N LYS A 79 -4.28 8.14 7.85
CA LYS A 79 -5.65 8.37 8.34
C LYS A 79 -6.32 9.51 7.56
N GLY A 80 -5.63 10.62 7.35
CA GLY A 80 -6.14 11.76 6.57
C GLY A 80 -6.55 11.35 5.14
N ILE A 81 -5.76 10.50 4.48
CA ILE A 81 -6.10 9.95 3.15
C ILE A 81 -7.41 9.16 3.20
N ILE A 82 -7.58 8.29 4.20
CA ILE A 82 -8.80 7.50 4.37
C ILE A 82 -10.00 8.42 4.63
N ASP A 83 -9.85 9.41 5.49
CA ASP A 83 -10.89 10.39 5.79
C ASP A 83 -11.33 11.16 4.54
N GLU A 84 -10.40 11.62 3.69
CA GLU A 84 -10.72 12.29 2.42
C GLU A 84 -11.41 11.35 1.41
N ILE A 85 -10.96 10.10 1.29
CA ILE A 85 -11.65 9.10 0.45
C ILE A 85 -13.10 8.93 0.93
N LYS A 86 -13.30 8.76 2.23
CA LYS A 86 -14.63 8.56 2.82
C LYS A 86 -15.52 9.80 2.69
N LYS A 87 -14.95 10.98 2.78
CA LYS A 87 -15.66 12.24 2.59
C LYS A 87 -16.15 12.40 1.14
N LYS A 88 -15.30 12.09 0.16
CA LYS A 88 -15.63 12.19 -1.28
C LYS A 88 -16.52 11.04 -1.77
N SER A 89 -16.32 9.85 -1.26
CA SER A 89 -17.07 8.65 -1.63
C SER A 89 -17.36 7.78 -0.40
N PRO A 90 -18.43 8.10 0.36
CA PRO A 90 -18.76 7.44 1.62
C PRO A 90 -18.99 5.92 1.52
N SER A 91 -19.40 5.43 0.36
CA SER A 91 -19.62 4.00 0.12
C SER A 91 -18.36 3.23 -0.24
N THR A 92 -17.27 3.91 -0.62
CA THR A 92 -16.00 3.27 -0.95
C THR A 92 -15.43 2.52 0.25
N LYS A 93 -15.05 1.27 0.06
CA LYS A 93 -14.28 0.51 1.05
C LYS A 93 -12.79 0.71 0.81
N VAL A 94 -11.99 0.77 1.87
CA VAL A 94 -10.54 0.91 1.77
C VAL A 94 -9.86 -0.38 2.21
N LEU A 95 -9.12 -1.02 1.32
CA LEU A 95 -8.15 -2.06 1.67
C LEU A 95 -6.82 -1.36 1.98
N LEU A 96 -6.56 -1.17 3.27
CA LEU A 96 -5.33 -0.56 3.75
C LEU A 96 -4.26 -1.63 3.93
N LEU A 97 -3.19 -1.52 3.17
CA LEU A 97 -2.04 -2.41 3.32
C LEU A 97 -1.02 -1.83 4.30
N ALA A 98 -0.38 -2.71 5.05
CA ALA A 98 0.83 -2.35 5.78
C ALA A 98 1.87 -1.76 4.81
N VAL A 99 2.65 -0.81 5.27
CA VAL A 99 3.84 -0.35 4.54
C VAL A 99 4.80 -1.53 4.41
N PHE A 100 5.20 -1.84 3.18
CA PHE A 100 6.03 -3.01 2.91
C PHE A 100 7.42 -2.88 3.53
N PRO A 101 8.03 -4.01 3.89
CA PRO A 101 9.40 -4.02 4.39
C PRO A 101 10.35 -3.51 3.30
N ARG A 102 11.42 -2.86 3.74
CA ARG A 102 12.50 -2.40 2.87
C ARG A 102 13.84 -2.44 3.61
N ASN A 103 14.93 -2.45 2.87
CA ASN A 103 16.28 -2.56 3.43
C ASN A 103 17.26 -1.64 2.69
N THR A 104 16.95 -0.32 2.62
CA THR A 104 17.66 0.68 1.81
C THR A 104 18.51 1.64 2.64
N GLY A 105 18.66 1.43 3.94
CA GLY A 105 19.53 2.24 4.78
C GLY A 105 21.00 2.13 4.36
N LYS A 106 21.75 3.23 4.49
CA LYS A 106 23.18 3.30 4.14
C LYS A 106 24.08 2.35 4.94
N ASP A 107 23.66 2.01 6.13
CA ASP A 107 24.32 1.10 7.06
C ASP A 107 23.28 0.33 7.90
N ASP A 108 23.72 -0.61 8.71
CA ASP A 108 22.81 -1.47 9.48
C ASP A 108 22.03 -0.69 10.55
N ALA A 109 22.61 0.37 11.11
CA ALA A 109 21.90 1.23 12.05
C ALA A 109 20.76 1.98 11.36
N ALA A 110 21.01 2.55 10.18
CA ALA A 110 19.99 3.23 9.38
C ALA A 110 18.88 2.27 8.91
N LYS A 111 19.25 1.04 8.51
CA LYS A 111 18.28 0.00 8.16
C LYS A 111 17.37 -0.36 9.33
N LYS A 112 17.98 -0.53 10.53
CA LYS A 112 17.23 -0.83 11.75
C LYS A 112 16.27 0.31 12.11
N ILE A 113 16.72 1.56 12.10
CA ILE A 113 15.87 2.72 12.38
C ILE A 113 14.69 2.78 11.41
N GLN A 114 14.94 2.56 10.13
CA GLN A 114 13.90 2.55 9.10
C GLN A 114 12.90 1.41 9.32
N LYS A 115 13.38 0.21 9.61
CA LYS A 115 12.53 -0.94 9.93
C LYS A 115 11.66 -0.66 11.15
N ASP A 116 12.26 -0.22 12.26
CA ASP A 116 11.54 0.06 13.51
C ASP A 116 10.46 1.14 13.30
N LYS A 117 10.76 2.16 12.46
CA LYS A 117 9.79 3.19 12.09
C LYS A 117 8.61 2.60 11.31
N ILE A 118 8.87 1.77 10.29
CA ILE A 118 7.83 1.13 9.49
C ILE A 118 6.98 0.20 10.35
N ASP A 119 7.60 -0.60 11.21
CA ASP A 119 6.89 -1.50 12.13
C ASP A 119 5.94 -0.70 13.05
N LYS A 120 6.41 0.45 13.55
CA LYS A 120 5.60 1.34 14.37
C LYS A 120 4.45 1.96 13.60
N VAL A 121 4.68 2.44 12.37
CA VAL A 121 3.61 2.91 11.47
C VAL A 121 2.55 1.83 11.30
N ASN A 122 2.96 0.63 10.93
CA ASN A 122 2.06 -0.49 10.70
C ASN A 122 1.25 -0.86 11.96
N SER A 123 1.87 -0.81 13.13
CA SER A 123 1.19 -1.01 14.42
C SER A 123 0.11 0.05 14.71
N ILE A 124 0.32 1.30 14.26
CA ILE A 124 -0.65 2.37 14.45
C ILE A 124 -1.78 2.25 13.42
N ILE A 125 -1.45 2.13 12.13
CA ILE A 125 -2.46 2.10 11.06
C ILE A 125 -3.30 0.82 11.07
N SER A 126 -2.80 -0.29 11.63
CA SER A 126 -3.60 -1.50 11.81
C SER A 126 -4.86 -1.29 12.65
N LYS A 127 -4.84 -0.30 13.56
CA LYS A 127 -5.98 0.07 14.41
C LYS A 127 -7.08 0.82 13.66
N LEU A 128 -6.85 1.19 12.41
CA LEU A 128 -7.86 1.79 11.53
C LEU A 128 -8.80 0.74 10.93
N ASP A 129 -8.50 -0.56 11.08
CA ASP A 129 -9.39 -1.67 10.69
C ASP A 129 -10.67 -1.62 11.54
N ASP A 130 -11.81 -1.48 10.87
CA ASP A 130 -13.13 -1.46 11.51
C ASP A 130 -13.90 -2.78 11.32
N GLY A 131 -13.18 -3.88 11.09
CA GLY A 131 -13.74 -5.18 10.76
C GLY A 131 -14.18 -5.29 9.29
N GLY A 132 -13.65 -4.42 8.44
CA GLY A 132 -13.96 -4.40 7.00
C GLY A 132 -15.31 -3.75 6.67
N LYS A 133 -15.92 -3.02 7.60
CA LYS A 133 -17.12 -2.22 7.32
C LYS A 133 -16.80 -1.12 6.31
N SER A 134 -15.78 -0.35 6.60
CA SER A 134 -15.23 0.69 5.72
C SER A 134 -13.76 0.49 5.41
N VAL A 135 -12.97 0.06 6.39
CA VAL A 135 -11.53 -0.14 6.28
C VAL A 135 -11.18 -1.56 6.68
N LYS A 136 -10.47 -2.27 5.82
CA LYS A 136 -9.81 -3.54 6.11
C LYS A 136 -8.30 -3.34 6.07
N PHE A 137 -7.63 -3.60 7.18
CA PHE A 137 -6.17 -3.65 7.21
C PHE A 137 -5.67 -5.04 6.83
N LEU A 138 -4.60 -5.10 6.06
CA LEU A 138 -3.92 -6.34 5.69
C LEU A 138 -2.41 -6.16 5.66
N ASP A 139 -1.69 -6.95 6.41
CA ASP A 139 -0.23 -7.02 6.36
C ASP A 139 0.20 -8.24 5.52
N ILE A 140 0.80 -7.97 4.38
CA ILE A 140 1.39 -8.97 3.50
C ILE A 140 2.93 -8.93 3.50
N GLY A 141 3.52 -8.11 4.36
CA GLY A 141 4.98 -7.86 4.39
C GLY A 141 5.83 -9.12 4.62
N SER A 142 5.31 -10.09 5.36
CA SER A 142 5.99 -11.37 5.59
C SER A 142 6.14 -12.20 4.30
N LYS A 143 5.25 -12.03 3.33
CA LYS A 143 5.28 -12.77 2.05
C LYS A 143 6.46 -12.36 1.14
N PHE A 144 7.07 -11.22 1.42
CA PHE A 144 8.27 -10.76 0.70
C PHE A 144 9.58 -11.18 1.35
N LYS A 145 9.52 -11.94 2.45
CA LYS A 145 10.70 -12.39 3.20
C LYS A 145 10.93 -13.87 3.02
N ASP A 146 12.19 -14.26 3.00
CA ASP A 146 12.58 -15.67 3.09
C ASP A 146 12.53 -16.21 4.54
N ALA A 147 12.88 -17.47 4.71
CA ALA A 147 12.89 -18.12 6.02
C ALA A 147 13.86 -17.48 7.04
N SER A 148 14.86 -16.73 6.59
CA SER A 148 15.78 -15.98 7.45
C SER A 148 15.24 -14.58 7.82
N GLY A 149 14.15 -14.15 7.19
CA GLY A 149 13.58 -12.80 7.32
C GLY A 149 14.22 -11.76 6.40
N ALA A 150 15.11 -12.17 5.51
CA ALA A 150 15.71 -11.29 4.51
C ALA A 150 14.75 -11.03 3.33
N LEU A 151 15.02 -9.95 2.60
CA LEU A 151 14.30 -9.62 1.36
C LEU A 151 15.08 -10.18 0.16
N PRO A 152 14.60 -11.26 -0.49
CA PRO A 152 15.30 -11.83 -1.64
C PRO A 152 15.35 -10.82 -2.79
N LYS A 153 16.51 -10.68 -3.44
CA LYS A 153 16.66 -9.82 -4.62
C LYS A 153 15.75 -10.24 -5.79
N GLU A 154 15.34 -11.48 -5.82
CA GLU A 154 14.38 -12.00 -6.78
C GLU A 154 13.00 -11.33 -6.64
N LEU A 155 12.62 -10.92 -5.43
CA LEU A 155 11.35 -10.25 -5.13
C LEU A 155 11.50 -8.73 -5.04
N MET A 156 12.63 -8.26 -4.50
CA MET A 156 12.95 -6.83 -4.33
C MET A 156 14.41 -6.57 -4.75
N PRO A 157 14.67 -6.38 -6.06
CA PRO A 157 16.03 -6.28 -6.60
C PRO A 157 16.88 -5.19 -5.93
N ASP A 158 16.29 -4.04 -5.64
CA ASP A 158 16.92 -2.89 -4.99
C ASP A 158 16.54 -2.74 -3.51
N GLN A 159 15.97 -3.79 -2.92
CA GLN A 159 15.52 -3.84 -1.52
C GLN A 159 14.38 -2.85 -1.20
N LEU A 160 13.63 -2.41 -2.21
CA LEU A 160 12.50 -1.48 -2.09
C LEU A 160 11.39 -1.76 -3.09
N HIS A 161 11.73 -1.81 -4.38
CA HIS A 161 10.76 -2.00 -5.45
C HIS A 161 10.58 -3.49 -5.75
N LEU A 162 9.35 -3.84 -6.05
CA LEU A 162 9.00 -5.22 -6.37
C LEU A 162 9.42 -5.55 -7.81
N SER A 163 9.91 -6.77 -8.02
CA SER A 163 9.96 -7.40 -9.32
C SER A 163 8.57 -7.87 -9.76
N GLU A 164 8.40 -8.37 -10.99
CA GLU A 164 7.16 -9.00 -11.44
C GLU A 164 6.70 -10.09 -10.46
N LYS A 165 7.60 -10.96 -9.98
CA LYS A 165 7.28 -11.97 -8.96
C LYS A 165 6.78 -11.35 -7.65
N GLY A 166 7.35 -10.23 -7.23
CA GLY A 166 6.89 -9.50 -6.06
C GLY A 166 5.47 -8.96 -6.25
N TYR A 167 5.16 -8.43 -7.43
CA TYR A 167 3.80 -8.01 -7.78
C TYR A 167 2.82 -9.17 -7.84
N GLU A 168 3.23 -10.33 -8.36
CA GLU A 168 2.42 -11.55 -8.34
C GLU A 168 2.05 -11.99 -6.92
N ILE A 169 3.03 -11.96 -6.00
CA ILE A 169 2.79 -12.25 -4.58
C ILE A 169 1.79 -11.25 -3.98
N TRP A 170 1.94 -9.96 -4.30
CA TRP A 170 1.01 -8.93 -3.83
C TRP A 170 -0.41 -9.20 -4.35
N ALA A 171 -0.58 -9.37 -5.66
CA ALA A 171 -1.88 -9.62 -6.26
C ALA A 171 -2.58 -10.83 -5.63
N ASN A 172 -1.87 -11.97 -5.56
CA ASN A 172 -2.39 -13.19 -4.95
C ASN A 172 -2.79 -13.02 -3.47
N ALA A 173 -1.98 -12.25 -2.72
CA ALA A 173 -2.21 -12.06 -1.28
C ALA A 173 -3.46 -11.24 -0.97
N VAL A 174 -3.86 -10.34 -1.86
CA VAL A 174 -5.02 -9.44 -1.67
C VAL A 174 -6.27 -9.90 -2.39
N GLU A 175 -6.16 -10.85 -3.32
CA GLU A 175 -7.20 -11.23 -4.27
C GLU A 175 -8.51 -11.62 -3.60
N SER A 176 -8.47 -12.50 -2.61
CA SER A 176 -9.68 -12.94 -1.91
C SER A 176 -10.37 -11.80 -1.15
N VAL A 177 -9.57 -10.90 -0.55
CA VAL A 177 -10.06 -9.75 0.20
C VAL A 177 -10.72 -8.74 -0.76
N ILE A 178 -10.04 -8.38 -1.85
CA ILE A 178 -10.58 -7.45 -2.86
C ILE A 178 -11.88 -8.01 -3.44
N THR A 179 -11.89 -9.29 -3.83
CA THR A 179 -13.08 -9.94 -4.39
C THR A 179 -14.26 -9.91 -3.42
N SER A 180 -14.03 -10.19 -2.13
CA SER A 180 -15.06 -10.10 -1.10
C SER A 180 -15.56 -8.65 -0.93
N MET A 181 -14.65 -7.68 -0.86
CA MET A 181 -15.01 -6.27 -0.73
C MET A 181 -15.82 -5.75 -1.93
N LEU A 182 -15.48 -6.17 -3.16
CA LEU A 182 -16.20 -5.82 -4.39
C LEU A 182 -17.62 -6.39 -4.43
N LYS A 183 -17.84 -7.60 -3.88
CA LYS A 183 -19.16 -8.22 -3.75
C LYS A 183 -20.00 -7.59 -2.64
N GLY A 184 -19.43 -6.77 -1.80
CA GLY A 184 -20.12 -6.19 -0.65
C GLY A 184 -20.16 -7.10 0.58
N ASP A 185 -19.47 -8.25 0.53
CA ASP A 185 -19.39 -9.19 1.64
C ASP A 185 -18.59 -8.59 2.81
N GLN A 186 -18.92 -8.99 4.03
CA GLN A 186 -18.04 -8.70 5.16
C GLN A 186 -16.82 -9.62 5.07
N VAL A 187 -15.64 -9.04 5.07
CA VAL A 187 -14.40 -9.81 5.10
C VAL A 187 -14.21 -10.36 6.51
N LYS A 188 -14.51 -11.64 6.69
CA LYS A 188 -14.20 -12.33 7.95
C LYS A 188 -12.68 -12.32 8.18
N ALA A 189 -12.30 -12.13 9.44
CA ALA A 189 -10.91 -12.18 9.89
C ALA A 189 -10.26 -13.53 9.66
#